data_d904c3a22463ce593aba8fe7b10ef739
#
_entry.id   d904c3a22463ce593aba8fe7b10ef739
#
_cell.length_a   1.000
_cell.length_b   1.000
_cell.length_c   1.000
_cell.angle_alpha   90.00
_cell.angle_beta   90.00
_cell.angle_gamma   90.00
#
_symmetry.space_group_name_H-M   'P 1'
#
loop_
_entity.id
_entity.type
_entity.pdbx_description
1 polymer ?
#
loop_
_entity_poly.entity_id
_entity_poly.type
_entity_poly.pdbx_seq_one_letter_code
_entity_poly.pdbx_strand_id
1 'polypeptide(L)'
;VWDYLDTAVSPGRIARGQDRWYEVRPLAEAAATRYGVPATILAAIWGMESNFGSNTGDIPTIDALATLGFDGRRAAWAREQLLAALRILQSGDIARERMIGSWAGAMGQTQFLPTNFLAYAVDADGDGRRDIWGSMADVLASTAHFLARAGWQAGQSWGLEVRLAPDFDVGRADADVRQSSMRWAAEGVRSMDGTALPELPDAAVFLPAGARGPAFLVGANFRVLLRYNNATSYALAVGLLAQQLAGGPGVQ
;
A
#
# COMPACT_ATOMS: atom_id res chain seq x y z
N VAL A 1 -13.33 11.87 -1.74
CA VAL A 1 -12.05 11.50 -1.08
C VAL A 1 -12.27 11.32 0.42
N TRP A 2 -12.95 12.27 1.10
CA TRP A 2 -13.13 12.23 2.56
C TRP A 2 -13.91 11.00 3.01
N ASP A 3 -15.06 10.68 2.42
CA ASP A 3 -15.83 9.48 2.76
C ASP A 3 -14.98 8.20 2.69
N TYR A 4 -14.06 8.16 1.71
CA TYR A 4 -13.13 7.05 1.60
C TYR A 4 -12.09 7.06 2.73
N LEU A 5 -11.48 8.21 3.02
CA LEU A 5 -10.47 8.33 4.08
C LEU A 5 -11.07 8.07 5.47
N ASP A 6 -12.26 8.59 5.76
CA ASP A 6 -12.97 8.37 7.02
C ASP A 6 -13.25 6.88 7.26
N THR A 7 -13.52 6.14 6.20
CA THR A 7 -13.68 4.68 6.25
C THR A 7 -12.33 3.95 6.34
N ALA A 8 -11.38 4.36 5.50
CA ALA A 8 -10.08 3.69 5.35
C ALA A 8 -9.15 3.92 6.55
N VAL A 9 -9.23 5.09 7.20
CA VAL A 9 -8.41 5.48 8.36
C VAL A 9 -9.31 5.72 9.58
N SER A 10 -10.38 4.93 9.71
CA SER A 10 -11.34 5.07 10.80
C SER A 10 -10.71 4.73 12.15
N PRO A 11 -11.22 5.32 13.27
CA PRO A 11 -10.75 5.00 14.62
C PRO A 11 -10.77 3.50 14.91
N GLY A 12 -11.79 2.78 14.42
CA GLY A 12 -11.90 1.32 14.61
C GLY A 12 -10.81 0.54 13.85
N ARG A 13 -10.41 1.01 12.63
CA ARG A 13 -9.29 0.38 11.91
C ARG A 13 -7.95 0.70 12.56
N ILE A 14 -7.75 1.94 13.03
CA ILE A 14 -6.54 2.33 13.76
C ILE A 14 -6.40 1.49 15.03
N ALA A 15 -7.44 1.40 15.85
CA ALA A 15 -7.42 0.60 17.09
C ALA A 15 -7.08 -0.87 16.80
N ARG A 16 -7.75 -1.49 15.82
CA ARG A 16 -7.44 -2.87 15.40
C ARG A 16 -6.00 -3.01 14.92
N GLY A 17 -5.49 -2.03 14.16
CA GLY A 17 -4.11 -2.03 13.71
C GLY A 17 -3.12 -1.94 14.87
N GLN A 18 -3.40 -1.11 15.88
CA GLN A 18 -2.58 -1.00 17.08
C GLN A 18 -2.59 -2.29 17.91
N ASP A 19 -3.74 -2.93 18.07
CA ASP A 19 -3.84 -4.23 18.74
C ASP A 19 -3.01 -5.31 18.03
N ARG A 20 -3.14 -5.40 16.69
CA ARG A 20 -2.41 -6.38 15.89
C ARG A 20 -0.93 -6.05 15.75
N TRP A 21 -0.54 -4.79 15.91
CA TRP A 21 0.84 -4.33 15.76
C TRP A 21 1.80 -5.06 16.68
N TYR A 22 1.42 -5.27 17.93
CA TYR A 22 2.28 -5.96 18.91
C TYR A 22 2.64 -7.39 18.48
N GLU A 23 1.73 -8.07 17.80
CA GLU A 23 1.92 -9.45 17.35
C GLU A 23 2.85 -9.52 16.11
N VAL A 24 2.68 -8.59 15.18
CA VAL A 24 3.35 -8.65 13.86
C VAL A 24 4.61 -7.80 13.79
N ARG A 25 4.83 -6.91 14.74
CA ARG A 25 5.93 -5.94 14.74
C ARG A 25 7.31 -6.58 14.49
N PRO A 26 7.72 -7.66 15.16
CA PRO A 26 9.04 -8.27 14.93
C PRO A 26 9.22 -8.74 13.47
N LEU A 27 8.17 -9.30 12.87
CA LEU A 27 8.17 -9.77 11.48
C LEU A 27 8.18 -8.58 10.50
N ALA A 28 7.41 -7.53 10.81
CA ALA A 28 7.39 -6.31 10.01
C ALA A 28 8.75 -5.58 10.04
N GLU A 29 9.42 -5.52 11.20
CA GLU A 29 10.75 -4.94 11.35
C GLU A 29 11.83 -5.76 10.62
N ALA A 30 11.72 -7.09 10.63
CA ALA A 30 12.61 -7.96 9.85
C ALA A 30 12.46 -7.72 8.34
N ALA A 31 11.21 -7.63 7.84
CA ALA A 31 10.94 -7.29 6.45
C ALA A 31 11.42 -5.86 6.11
N ALA A 32 11.19 -4.89 7.01
CA ALA A 32 11.65 -3.52 6.86
C ALA A 32 13.18 -3.42 6.73
N THR A 33 13.90 -4.14 7.58
CA THR A 33 15.36 -4.21 7.53
C THR A 33 15.87 -4.80 6.21
N ARG A 34 15.22 -5.87 5.73
CA ARG A 34 15.64 -6.56 4.50
C ARG A 34 15.36 -5.75 3.23
N TYR A 35 14.26 -5.03 3.17
CA TYR A 35 13.76 -4.39 1.94
C TYR A 35 13.79 -2.85 1.98
N GLY A 36 14.12 -2.24 3.10
CA GLY A 36 14.19 -0.79 3.26
C GLY A 36 12.82 -0.08 3.30
N VAL A 37 11.73 -0.83 3.49
CA VAL A 37 10.35 -0.29 3.58
C VAL A 37 9.95 -0.20 5.04
N PRO A 38 9.46 0.96 5.55
CA PRO A 38 9.07 1.07 6.96
C PRO A 38 8.02 0.04 7.38
N ALA A 39 8.22 -0.58 8.54
CA ALA A 39 7.34 -1.61 9.07
C ALA A 39 5.88 -1.15 9.20
N THR A 40 5.65 0.14 9.54
CA THR A 40 4.31 0.73 9.62
C THR A 40 3.61 0.86 8.26
N ILE A 41 4.36 1.06 7.17
CA ILE A 41 3.81 1.02 5.80
C ILE A 41 3.34 -0.40 5.46
N LEU A 42 4.11 -1.42 5.83
CA LEU A 42 3.73 -2.82 5.61
C LEU A 42 2.45 -3.19 6.38
N ALA A 43 2.38 -2.78 7.64
CA ALA A 43 1.19 -2.97 8.47
C ALA A 43 -0.03 -2.19 7.93
N ALA A 44 0.17 -0.96 7.43
CA ALA A 44 -0.90 -0.16 6.85
C ALA A 44 -1.46 -0.81 5.57
N ILE A 45 -0.61 -1.31 4.68
CA ILE A 45 -1.06 -2.05 3.49
C ILE A 45 -1.83 -3.31 3.90
N TRP A 46 -1.32 -4.09 4.85
CA TRP A 46 -2.03 -5.25 5.39
C TRP A 46 -3.42 -4.86 5.94
N GLY A 47 -3.50 -3.74 6.65
CA GLY A 47 -4.76 -3.18 7.13
C GLY A 47 -5.71 -2.77 6.01
N MET A 48 -5.19 -2.17 4.95
CA MET A 48 -5.99 -1.73 3.79
C MET A 48 -6.48 -2.91 2.95
N GLU A 49 -5.64 -3.91 2.70
CA GLU A 49 -5.95 -5.02 1.80
C GLU A 49 -6.87 -6.06 2.43
N SER A 50 -6.62 -6.42 3.67
CA SER A 50 -7.32 -7.52 4.33
C SER A 50 -7.92 -7.18 5.70
N ASN A 51 -7.98 -5.88 6.04
CA ASN A 51 -8.40 -5.43 7.36
C ASN A 51 -7.67 -6.19 8.48
N PHE A 52 -6.34 -6.23 8.37
CA PHE A 52 -5.43 -6.96 9.26
C PHE A 52 -5.72 -8.47 9.31
N GLY A 53 -5.92 -9.07 8.15
CA GLY A 53 -6.16 -10.50 7.97
C GLY A 53 -7.59 -10.97 8.25
N SER A 54 -8.50 -10.08 8.64
CA SER A 54 -9.89 -10.46 8.95
C SER A 54 -10.80 -10.56 7.71
N ASN A 55 -10.35 -10.09 6.55
CA ASN A 55 -11.09 -10.14 5.29
C ASN A 55 -10.13 -10.37 4.11
N THR A 56 -10.02 -11.60 3.68
CA THR A 56 -9.17 -12.00 2.52
C THR A 56 -9.99 -12.41 1.30
N GLY A 57 -11.33 -12.32 1.41
CA GLY A 57 -12.26 -12.92 0.46
C GLY A 57 -12.55 -14.38 0.79
N ASP A 58 -13.58 -14.92 0.14
CA ASP A 58 -14.12 -16.28 0.36
C ASP A 58 -14.36 -17.04 -0.95
N ILE A 59 -13.95 -16.48 -2.08
CA ILE A 59 -14.19 -17.05 -3.41
C ILE A 59 -12.96 -17.88 -3.85
N PRO A 60 -13.14 -19.13 -4.30
CA PRO A 60 -12.04 -19.89 -4.89
C PRO A 60 -11.47 -19.14 -6.09
N THR A 61 -10.16 -18.82 -6.03
CA THR A 61 -9.50 -17.96 -7.02
C THR A 61 -9.57 -18.54 -8.43
N ILE A 62 -9.46 -19.85 -8.58
CA ILE A 62 -9.58 -20.53 -9.88
C ILE A 62 -10.97 -20.29 -10.48
N ASP A 63 -12.03 -20.45 -9.68
CA ASP A 63 -13.42 -20.31 -10.14
C ASP A 63 -13.72 -18.85 -10.51
N ALA A 64 -13.25 -17.88 -9.70
CA ALA A 64 -13.36 -16.46 -10.00
C ALA A 64 -12.73 -16.11 -11.36
N LEU A 65 -11.48 -16.54 -11.57
CA LEU A 65 -10.72 -16.22 -12.77
C LEU A 65 -11.25 -16.97 -14.01
N ALA A 66 -11.71 -18.22 -13.86
CA ALA A 66 -12.36 -18.97 -14.95
C ALA A 66 -13.67 -18.28 -15.38
N THR A 67 -14.48 -17.85 -14.42
CA THR A 67 -15.74 -17.09 -14.69
C THR A 67 -15.46 -15.80 -15.42
N LEU A 68 -14.50 -14.98 -14.95
CA LEU A 68 -14.12 -13.73 -15.62
C LEU A 68 -13.54 -13.98 -17.02
N GLY A 69 -12.82 -15.08 -17.22
CA GLY A 69 -12.29 -15.48 -18.52
C GLY A 69 -13.39 -15.88 -19.50
N PHE A 70 -14.49 -16.47 -19.00
CA PHE A 70 -15.64 -16.86 -19.80
C PHE A 70 -16.56 -15.69 -20.15
N ASP A 71 -16.78 -14.74 -19.22
CA ASP A 71 -17.66 -13.56 -19.39
C ASP A 71 -17.20 -12.59 -20.51
N GLY A 72 -15.96 -12.66 -20.94
CA GLY A 72 -15.45 -12.04 -22.16
C GLY A 72 -14.90 -10.62 -22.02
N ARG A 73 -15.37 -9.77 -21.10
CA ARG A 73 -14.93 -8.36 -21.00
C ARG A 73 -13.44 -8.19 -20.68
N ARG A 74 -12.85 -9.12 -19.92
CA ARG A 74 -11.45 -9.14 -19.51
C ARG A 74 -10.82 -10.51 -19.76
N ALA A 75 -11.28 -11.24 -20.78
CA ALA A 75 -10.91 -12.64 -21.02
C ALA A 75 -9.41 -12.88 -21.11
N ALA A 76 -8.68 -12.06 -21.88
CA ALA A 76 -7.23 -12.22 -22.02
C ALA A 76 -6.49 -12.04 -20.68
N TRP A 77 -6.84 -11.00 -19.94
CA TRP A 77 -6.28 -10.74 -18.61
C TRP A 77 -6.63 -11.86 -17.62
N ALA A 78 -7.90 -12.28 -17.56
CA ALA A 78 -8.34 -13.33 -16.65
C ALA A 78 -7.67 -14.66 -16.96
N ARG A 79 -7.47 -14.98 -18.25
CA ARG A 79 -6.73 -16.18 -18.68
C ARG A 79 -5.27 -16.13 -18.23
N GLU A 80 -4.60 -14.99 -18.33
CA GLU A 80 -3.24 -14.80 -17.83
C GLU A 80 -3.16 -15.08 -16.33
N GLN A 81 -4.08 -14.46 -15.55
CA GLN A 81 -4.15 -14.65 -14.10
C GLN A 81 -4.47 -16.11 -13.75
N LEU A 82 -5.39 -16.76 -14.47
CA LEU A 82 -5.73 -18.18 -14.25
C LEU A 82 -4.52 -19.10 -14.49
N LEU A 83 -3.77 -18.89 -15.56
CA LEU A 83 -2.56 -19.66 -15.83
C LEU A 83 -1.50 -19.45 -14.75
N ALA A 84 -1.37 -18.23 -14.24
CA ALA A 84 -0.48 -17.91 -13.11
C ALA A 84 -0.95 -18.63 -11.82
N ALA A 85 -2.26 -18.63 -11.54
CA ALA A 85 -2.83 -19.35 -10.39
C ALA A 85 -2.59 -20.87 -10.46
N LEU A 86 -2.72 -21.45 -11.64
CA LEU A 86 -2.39 -22.88 -11.85
C LEU A 86 -0.91 -23.20 -11.60
N ARG A 87 0.00 -22.28 -11.97
CA ARG A 87 1.43 -22.41 -11.67
C ARG A 87 1.72 -22.35 -10.17
N ILE A 88 1.01 -21.50 -9.42
CA ILE A 88 1.12 -21.41 -7.95
C ILE A 88 0.69 -22.75 -7.32
N LEU A 89 -0.41 -23.35 -7.78
CA LEU A 89 -0.81 -24.68 -7.33
C LEU A 89 0.23 -25.76 -7.68
N GLN A 90 0.79 -25.69 -8.88
CA GLN A 90 1.82 -26.63 -9.34
C GLN A 90 3.11 -26.54 -8.50
N SER A 91 3.50 -25.35 -8.04
CA SER A 91 4.67 -25.17 -7.17
C SER A 91 4.44 -25.63 -5.73
N GLY A 92 3.20 -25.92 -5.34
CA GLY A 92 2.87 -26.42 -4.00
C GLY A 92 2.82 -25.35 -2.90
N ASP A 93 2.84 -24.07 -3.27
CA ASP A 93 2.76 -22.97 -2.31
C ASP A 93 1.45 -22.97 -1.50
N ILE A 94 0.37 -23.43 -2.12
CA ILE A 94 -0.95 -23.52 -1.49
C ILE A 94 -1.76 -24.69 -2.04
N ALA A 95 -2.58 -25.33 -1.22
CA ALA A 95 -3.55 -26.31 -1.67
C ALA A 95 -4.74 -25.61 -2.36
N ARG A 96 -5.35 -26.26 -3.35
CA ARG A 96 -6.45 -25.68 -4.15
C ARG A 96 -7.59 -25.17 -3.27
N GLU A 97 -7.95 -25.93 -2.24
CA GLU A 97 -9.05 -25.64 -1.33
C GLU A 97 -8.80 -24.40 -0.47
N ARG A 98 -7.52 -24.06 -0.29
CA ARG A 98 -7.07 -22.89 0.46
C ARG A 98 -6.76 -21.68 -0.42
N MET A 99 -6.71 -21.86 -1.75
CA MET A 99 -6.48 -20.75 -2.70
C MET A 99 -7.76 -19.93 -2.86
N ILE A 100 -8.08 -19.16 -1.85
CA ILE A 100 -9.25 -18.28 -1.80
C ILE A 100 -8.83 -16.82 -1.88
N GLY A 101 -9.76 -15.97 -2.31
CA GLY A 101 -9.54 -14.53 -2.45
C GLY A 101 -10.80 -13.77 -2.83
N SER A 102 -10.62 -12.65 -3.49
CA SER A 102 -11.71 -11.82 -3.97
C SER A 102 -12.35 -12.37 -5.25
N TRP A 103 -13.55 -11.88 -5.57
CA TRP A 103 -14.25 -12.21 -6.83
C TRP A 103 -13.43 -11.84 -8.09
N ALA A 104 -12.47 -10.93 -7.97
CA ALA A 104 -11.58 -10.51 -9.06
C ALA A 104 -10.23 -11.24 -9.06
N GLY A 105 -10.05 -12.28 -8.23
CA GLY A 105 -8.86 -13.13 -8.21
C GLY A 105 -7.69 -12.58 -7.40
N ALA A 106 -7.87 -11.53 -6.59
CA ALA A 106 -6.87 -11.08 -5.63
C ALA A 106 -6.83 -12.04 -4.44
N MET A 107 -5.63 -12.44 -4.01
CA MET A 107 -5.42 -13.58 -3.12
C MET A 107 -4.81 -13.20 -1.77
N GLY A 108 -5.23 -13.92 -0.74
CA GLY A 108 -4.63 -13.91 0.59
C GLY A 108 -4.62 -12.54 1.26
N GLN A 109 -3.76 -12.36 2.25
CA GLN A 109 -3.72 -11.14 3.07
C GLN A 109 -3.08 -9.94 2.36
N THR A 110 -2.29 -10.18 1.31
CA THR A 110 -1.68 -9.14 0.46
C THR A 110 -2.60 -8.67 -0.66
N GLN A 111 -3.67 -9.40 -0.94
CA GLN A 111 -4.53 -9.21 -2.12
C GLN A 111 -3.72 -9.16 -3.44
N PHE A 112 -2.68 -9.99 -3.52
CA PHE A 112 -1.93 -10.14 -4.77
C PHE A 112 -2.74 -10.84 -5.84
N LEU A 113 -2.69 -10.32 -7.06
CA LEU A 113 -3.07 -11.09 -8.24
C LEU A 113 -2.07 -12.24 -8.45
N PRO A 114 -2.47 -13.35 -9.09
CA PRO A 114 -1.58 -14.48 -9.31
C PRO A 114 -0.25 -14.13 -10.01
N THR A 115 -0.26 -13.21 -10.96
CA THR A 115 0.98 -12.74 -11.60
C THR A 115 1.87 -11.97 -10.63
N ASN A 116 1.30 -11.16 -9.73
CA ASN A 116 2.05 -10.47 -8.68
C ASN A 116 2.62 -11.46 -7.66
N PHE A 117 1.88 -12.49 -7.32
CA PHE A 117 2.38 -13.56 -6.46
C PHE A 117 3.63 -14.22 -7.06
N LEU A 118 3.56 -14.63 -8.33
CA LEU A 118 4.71 -15.25 -8.99
C LEU A 118 5.95 -14.34 -9.06
N ALA A 119 5.73 -13.03 -9.18
CA ALA A 119 6.80 -12.05 -9.30
C ALA A 119 7.39 -11.60 -7.95
N TYR A 120 6.58 -11.55 -6.90
CA TYR A 120 6.94 -10.84 -5.67
C TYR A 120 6.77 -11.64 -4.37
N ALA A 121 5.98 -12.72 -4.36
CA ALA A 121 5.84 -13.52 -3.15
C ALA A 121 7.16 -14.19 -2.77
N VAL A 122 7.49 -14.19 -1.48
CA VAL A 122 8.70 -14.75 -0.92
C VAL A 122 8.38 -15.66 0.27
N ASP A 123 9.14 -16.73 0.40
CA ASP A 123 9.20 -17.58 1.58
C ASP A 123 10.16 -16.93 2.58
N ALA A 124 9.62 -16.30 3.61
CA ALA A 124 10.39 -15.54 4.58
C ALA A 124 10.64 -16.30 5.88
N ASP A 125 9.81 -17.29 6.22
CA ASP A 125 9.99 -18.17 7.37
C ASP A 125 10.79 -19.44 7.04
N GLY A 126 11.02 -19.71 5.75
CA GLY A 126 11.88 -20.79 5.27
C GLY A 126 11.23 -22.18 5.31
N ASP A 127 9.90 -22.25 5.29
CA ASP A 127 9.16 -23.53 5.32
C ASP A 127 9.06 -24.19 3.93
N GLY A 128 9.57 -23.53 2.88
CA GLY A 128 9.57 -23.99 1.49
C GLY A 128 8.32 -23.56 0.72
N ARG A 129 7.49 -22.69 1.24
CA ARG A 129 6.26 -22.16 0.63
C ARG A 129 6.22 -20.65 0.71
N ARG A 130 5.49 -20.02 -0.20
CA ARG A 130 5.21 -18.58 -0.17
C ARG A 130 3.76 -18.37 0.28
N ASP A 131 3.49 -18.56 1.58
CA ASP A 131 2.12 -18.56 2.13
C ASP A 131 1.63 -17.16 2.49
N ILE A 132 1.11 -16.42 1.51
CA ILE A 132 0.47 -15.10 1.74
C ILE A 132 -0.92 -15.18 2.40
N TRP A 133 -1.43 -16.39 2.70
CA TRP A 133 -2.72 -16.61 3.37
C TRP A 133 -2.55 -16.82 4.88
N GLY A 134 -1.54 -17.58 5.30
CA GLY A 134 -1.36 -18.03 6.69
C GLY A 134 -0.07 -17.55 7.36
N SER A 135 1.04 -17.37 6.62
CA SER A 135 2.32 -16.93 7.18
C SER A 135 2.45 -15.40 7.21
N MET A 136 2.43 -14.80 8.39
CA MET A 136 2.64 -13.35 8.53
C MET A 136 4.04 -12.91 8.11
N ALA A 137 5.04 -13.78 8.24
CA ALA A 137 6.39 -13.50 7.74
C ALA A 137 6.38 -13.30 6.22
N ASP A 138 5.71 -14.21 5.50
CA ASP A 138 5.59 -14.16 4.04
C ASP A 138 4.73 -13.00 3.58
N VAL A 139 3.61 -12.75 4.25
CA VAL A 139 2.70 -11.62 3.96
C VAL A 139 3.46 -10.29 3.97
N LEU A 140 4.18 -10.01 5.07
CA LEU A 140 4.88 -8.74 5.26
C LEU A 140 6.12 -8.64 4.36
N ALA A 141 6.88 -9.73 4.22
CA ALA A 141 8.05 -9.75 3.36
C ALA A 141 7.70 -9.67 1.87
N SER A 142 6.62 -10.32 1.43
CA SER A 142 6.13 -10.23 0.04
C SER A 142 5.65 -8.82 -0.29
N THR A 143 4.93 -8.17 0.62
CA THR A 143 4.52 -6.76 0.49
C THR A 143 5.75 -5.85 0.39
N ALA A 144 6.74 -6.04 1.26
CA ALA A 144 7.97 -5.26 1.25
C ALA A 144 8.79 -5.48 -0.03
N HIS A 145 8.89 -6.73 -0.49
CA HIS A 145 9.57 -7.08 -1.75
C HIS A 145 8.90 -6.42 -2.94
N PHE A 146 7.56 -6.44 -3.02
CA PHE A 146 6.82 -5.71 -4.06
C PHE A 146 7.21 -4.23 -4.10
N LEU A 147 7.13 -3.54 -2.96
CA LEU A 147 7.43 -2.10 -2.89
C LEU A 147 8.90 -1.80 -3.23
N ALA A 148 9.83 -2.61 -2.75
CA ALA A 148 11.25 -2.48 -3.10
C ALA A 148 11.48 -2.62 -4.61
N ARG A 149 10.87 -3.64 -5.24
CA ARG A 149 10.94 -3.86 -6.70
C ARG A 149 10.21 -2.79 -7.49
N ALA A 150 9.19 -2.17 -6.92
CA ALA A 150 8.50 -1.01 -7.50
C ALA A 150 9.28 0.30 -7.37
N GLY A 151 10.44 0.30 -6.71
CA GLY A 151 11.36 1.45 -6.60
C GLY A 151 11.25 2.22 -5.30
N TRP A 152 10.84 1.58 -4.19
CA TRP A 152 10.83 2.22 -2.87
C TRP A 152 12.20 2.80 -2.53
N GLN A 153 12.20 4.09 -2.14
CA GLN A 153 13.42 4.79 -1.73
C GLN A 153 13.56 4.68 -0.20
N ALA A 154 14.49 3.85 0.25
CA ALA A 154 14.77 3.67 1.67
C ALA A 154 15.19 5.01 2.32
N GLY A 155 14.71 5.26 3.53
CA GLY A 155 14.99 6.50 4.27
C GLY A 155 14.17 7.72 3.81
N GLN A 156 13.45 7.68 2.70
CA GLN A 156 12.55 8.76 2.30
C GLN A 156 11.12 8.52 2.79
N SER A 157 10.44 9.59 3.24
CA SER A 157 9.01 9.56 3.53
C SER A 157 8.18 9.38 2.25
N TRP A 158 6.97 8.87 2.39
CA TRP A 158 5.96 8.91 1.31
C TRP A 158 5.48 10.35 1.05
N GLY A 159 5.44 11.17 2.11
CA GLY A 159 4.94 12.53 2.13
C GLY A 159 4.51 12.94 3.53
N LEU A 160 3.88 14.11 3.63
CA LEU A 160 3.31 14.67 4.85
C LEU A 160 2.23 15.69 4.51
N GLU A 161 1.36 15.96 5.48
CA GLU A 161 0.43 17.11 5.41
C GLU A 161 1.21 18.41 5.55
N VAL A 162 0.83 19.43 4.75
CA VAL A 162 1.52 20.71 4.70
C VAL A 162 0.54 21.88 4.71
N ARG A 163 1.02 23.03 5.14
CA ARG A 163 0.35 24.31 4.99
C ARG A 163 0.94 25.06 3.80
N LEU A 164 0.07 25.56 2.94
CA LEU A 164 0.43 26.38 1.80
C LEU A 164 0.39 27.87 2.17
N ALA A 165 1.23 28.68 1.52
CA ALA A 165 1.13 30.13 1.64
C ALA A 165 -0.23 30.63 1.13
N PRO A 166 -0.78 31.75 1.66
CA PRO A 166 -2.08 32.26 1.23
C PRO A 166 -2.16 32.64 -0.27
N ASP A 167 -1.02 32.94 -0.87
CA ASP A 167 -0.84 33.32 -2.27
C ASP A 167 -0.30 32.18 -3.12
N PHE A 168 -0.33 30.94 -2.62
CA PHE A 168 0.14 29.77 -3.36
C PHE A 168 -0.68 29.56 -4.64
N ASP A 169 0.00 29.46 -5.76
CA ASP A 169 -0.63 29.16 -7.05
C ASP A 169 -1.12 27.70 -7.07
N VAL A 170 -2.42 27.51 -6.89
CA VAL A 170 -3.09 26.20 -6.88
C VAL A 170 -2.86 25.42 -8.19
N GLY A 171 -2.64 26.10 -9.32
CA GLY A 171 -2.29 25.46 -10.60
C GLY A 171 -0.98 24.67 -10.54
N ARG A 172 -0.14 24.90 -9.55
CA ARG A 172 1.09 24.16 -9.30
C ARG A 172 0.91 22.89 -8.46
N ALA A 173 -0.28 22.67 -7.91
CA ALA A 173 -0.62 21.42 -7.21
C ALA A 173 -0.96 20.33 -8.23
N ASP A 174 0.03 19.91 -8.99
CA ASP A 174 -0.05 18.92 -10.05
C ASP A 174 1.04 17.85 -9.86
N ALA A 175 0.71 16.59 -10.16
CA ALA A 175 1.61 15.45 -10.02
C ALA A 175 2.86 15.54 -10.91
N ASP A 176 2.79 16.34 -12.00
CA ASP A 176 3.89 16.55 -12.93
C ASP A 176 4.76 17.76 -12.56
N VAL A 177 4.30 18.63 -11.66
CA VAL A 177 5.07 19.73 -11.09
C VAL A 177 5.87 19.23 -9.89
N ARG A 178 7.11 18.82 -10.16
CA ARG A 178 7.98 18.17 -9.16
C ARG A 178 9.24 18.98 -8.93
N GLN A 179 9.59 19.13 -7.66
CA GLN A 179 10.83 19.76 -7.24
C GLN A 179 11.21 19.30 -5.83
N SER A 180 12.40 19.68 -5.35
CA SER A 180 12.81 19.32 -4.00
C SER A 180 11.91 20.00 -2.93
N SER A 181 11.76 19.33 -1.78
CA SER A 181 11.05 19.91 -0.63
C SER A 181 11.65 21.25 -0.20
N MET A 182 12.96 21.45 -0.37
CA MET A 182 13.64 22.72 -0.10
C MET A 182 13.12 23.84 -1.03
N ARG A 183 12.91 23.57 -2.31
CA ARG A 183 12.33 24.55 -3.25
C ARG A 183 10.87 24.84 -2.91
N TRP A 184 10.09 23.83 -2.56
CA TRP A 184 8.73 24.02 -2.07
C TRP A 184 8.70 24.87 -0.79
N ALA A 185 9.65 24.64 0.13
CA ALA A 185 9.79 25.48 1.33
C ALA A 185 10.10 26.95 0.99
N ALA A 186 10.96 27.21 0.00
CA ALA A 186 11.24 28.57 -0.46
C ALA A 186 10.00 29.26 -1.06
N GLU A 187 9.06 28.50 -1.58
CA GLU A 187 7.78 28.97 -2.13
C GLU A 187 6.64 29.00 -1.09
N GLY A 188 6.95 28.86 0.20
CA GLY A 188 5.99 29.02 1.28
C GLY A 188 5.26 27.76 1.71
N VAL A 189 5.63 26.57 1.22
CA VAL A 189 5.12 25.30 1.75
C VAL A 189 5.77 25.02 3.10
N ARG A 190 4.97 24.69 4.13
CA ARG A 190 5.43 24.47 5.51
C ARG A 190 4.81 23.19 6.06
N SER A 191 5.54 22.49 6.93
CA SER A 191 4.95 21.41 7.73
C SER A 191 3.87 21.97 8.66
N MET A 192 2.91 21.13 9.07
CA MET A 192 1.81 21.54 9.95
C MET A 192 2.31 21.99 11.33
N ASP A 193 3.36 21.35 11.85
CA ASP A 193 3.98 21.65 13.16
C ASP A 193 5.07 22.73 13.11
N GLY A 194 5.35 23.30 11.93
CA GLY A 194 6.37 24.34 11.74
C GLY A 194 7.82 23.82 11.72
N THR A 195 8.02 22.51 11.76
CA THR A 195 9.36 21.90 11.60
C THR A 195 9.85 22.00 10.15
N ALA A 196 11.12 21.72 9.91
CA ALA A 196 11.65 21.63 8.56
C ALA A 196 10.96 20.47 7.80
N LEU A 197 10.69 20.69 6.50
CA LEU A 197 10.19 19.63 5.63
C LEU A 197 11.24 18.51 5.52
N PRO A 198 10.83 17.24 5.49
CA PRO A 198 11.74 16.13 5.24
C PRO A 198 12.40 16.27 3.86
N GLU A 199 13.58 15.70 3.70
CA GLU A 199 14.27 15.71 2.42
C GLU A 199 13.53 14.84 1.40
N LEU A 200 12.88 15.47 0.44
CA LEU A 200 12.19 14.85 -0.68
C LEU A 200 12.69 15.50 -1.98
N PRO A 201 13.60 14.83 -2.70
CA PRO A 201 14.25 15.42 -3.89
C PRO A 201 13.26 15.69 -5.03
N ASP A 202 12.21 14.89 -5.14
CA ASP A 202 11.25 14.86 -6.24
C ASP A 202 9.82 14.82 -5.67
N ALA A 203 9.40 15.92 -5.05
CA ALA A 203 8.11 16.07 -4.39
C ALA A 203 7.14 16.93 -5.22
N ALA A 204 5.85 16.63 -5.08
CA ALA A 204 4.76 17.40 -5.64
C ALA A 204 3.77 17.82 -4.54
N VAL A 205 3.14 18.98 -4.71
CA VAL A 205 1.99 19.36 -3.87
C VAL A 205 0.75 18.62 -4.39
N PHE A 206 0.01 17.99 -3.48
CA PHE A 206 -1.18 17.23 -3.77
C PHE A 206 -2.38 17.73 -2.96
N LEU A 207 -3.46 18.06 -3.65
CA LEU A 207 -4.71 18.59 -3.08
C LEU A 207 -5.85 17.58 -3.31
N PRO A 208 -6.02 16.57 -2.43
CA PRO A 208 -6.97 15.49 -2.66
C PRO A 208 -8.43 15.93 -2.77
N ALA A 209 -8.79 17.06 -2.17
CA ALA A 209 -10.13 17.64 -2.18
C ALA A 209 -10.16 19.08 -2.72
N GLY A 210 -9.15 19.46 -3.50
CA GLY A 210 -9.01 20.79 -4.06
C GLY A 210 -8.50 21.83 -3.04
N ALA A 211 -8.49 23.10 -3.45
CA ALA A 211 -7.84 24.20 -2.75
C ALA A 211 -8.35 24.53 -1.35
N ARG A 212 -9.55 24.04 -0.98
CA ARG A 212 -10.16 24.30 0.33
C ARG A 212 -9.99 23.16 1.33
N GLY A 213 -9.35 22.07 0.90
CA GLY A 213 -9.04 20.92 1.76
C GLY A 213 -7.58 20.94 2.21
N PRO A 214 -7.17 19.94 3.03
CA PRO A 214 -5.78 19.73 3.39
C PRO A 214 -4.89 19.55 2.15
N ALA A 215 -3.66 20.04 2.28
CA ALA A 215 -2.62 19.90 1.29
C ALA A 215 -1.56 18.91 1.76
N PHE A 216 -1.01 18.17 0.83
CA PHE A 216 0.07 17.22 1.10
C PHE A 216 1.27 17.51 0.21
N LEU A 217 2.46 17.32 0.74
CA LEU A 217 3.68 17.22 -0.06
C LEU A 217 4.02 15.75 -0.19
N VAL A 218 3.94 15.21 -1.40
CA VAL A 218 4.10 13.77 -1.67
C VAL A 218 5.38 13.51 -2.46
N GLY A 219 6.14 12.50 -2.02
CA GLY A 219 7.44 12.16 -2.61
C GLY A 219 7.39 10.96 -3.57
N ALA A 220 8.59 10.44 -3.89
CA ALA A 220 8.75 9.26 -4.75
C ALA A 220 8.00 8.04 -4.18
N ASN A 221 8.04 7.82 -2.88
CA ASN A 221 7.41 6.67 -2.23
C ASN A 221 5.87 6.70 -2.29
N PHE A 222 5.24 7.87 -2.39
CA PHE A 222 3.81 7.97 -2.68
C PHE A 222 3.48 7.36 -4.06
N ARG A 223 4.31 7.63 -5.05
CA ARG A 223 4.17 7.05 -6.40
C ARG A 223 4.42 5.55 -6.42
N VAL A 224 5.27 5.05 -5.52
CA VAL A 224 5.45 3.60 -5.33
C VAL A 224 4.19 2.95 -4.77
N LEU A 225 3.51 3.58 -3.81
CA LEU A 225 2.22 3.09 -3.31
C LEU A 225 1.16 3.00 -4.42
N LEU A 226 1.18 3.92 -5.40
CA LEU A 226 0.31 3.86 -6.58
C LEU A 226 0.60 2.64 -7.49
N ARG A 227 1.77 2.00 -7.38
CA ARG A 227 2.05 0.74 -8.08
C ARG A 227 1.34 -0.45 -7.45
N TYR A 228 1.10 -0.38 -6.14
CA TYR A 228 0.33 -1.41 -5.44
C TYR A 228 -1.17 -1.29 -5.78
N ASN A 229 -1.70 -0.09 -5.67
CA ASN A 229 -3.07 0.24 -6.09
C ASN A 229 -3.10 1.65 -6.69
N ASN A 230 -3.49 1.76 -7.96
CA ASN A 230 -3.45 3.00 -8.73
C ASN A 230 -4.62 3.96 -8.40
N ALA A 231 -4.82 4.21 -7.09
CA ALA A 231 -5.77 5.21 -6.59
C ALA A 231 -5.05 6.14 -5.60
N THR A 232 -5.08 7.45 -5.85
CA THR A 232 -4.44 8.44 -4.98
C THR A 232 -5.02 8.45 -3.57
N SER A 233 -6.33 8.20 -3.43
CA SER A 233 -6.99 8.04 -2.13
C SER A 233 -6.47 6.83 -1.35
N TYR A 234 -6.17 5.72 -2.05
CA TYR A 234 -5.55 4.54 -1.44
C TYR A 234 -4.14 4.85 -0.93
N ALA A 235 -3.29 5.42 -1.79
CA ALA A 235 -1.92 5.76 -1.41
C ALA A 235 -1.86 6.72 -0.22
N LEU A 236 -2.78 7.72 -0.20
CA LEU A 236 -2.93 8.64 0.92
C LEU A 236 -3.38 7.91 2.20
N ALA A 237 -4.40 7.04 2.10
CA ALA A 237 -4.89 6.26 3.23
C ALA A 237 -3.80 5.35 3.83
N VAL A 238 -2.99 4.67 3.00
CA VAL A 238 -1.85 3.88 3.47
C VAL A 238 -0.87 4.75 4.25
N GLY A 239 -0.49 5.91 3.70
CA GLY A 239 0.43 6.83 4.36
C GLY A 239 -0.09 7.34 5.70
N LEU A 240 -1.36 7.77 5.75
CA LEU A 240 -2.01 8.26 6.98
C LEU A 240 -2.19 7.14 8.01
N LEU A 241 -2.62 5.95 7.59
CA LEU A 241 -2.75 4.82 8.50
C LEU A 241 -1.38 4.42 9.08
N ALA A 242 -0.32 4.38 8.26
CA ALA A 242 1.03 4.11 8.73
C ALA A 242 1.51 5.15 9.77
N GLN A 243 1.17 6.42 9.58
CA GLN A 243 1.47 7.49 10.53
C GLN A 243 0.73 7.28 11.86
N GLN A 244 -0.56 6.91 11.82
CA GLN A 244 -1.35 6.61 13.02
C GLN A 244 -0.83 5.38 13.77
N LEU A 245 -0.41 4.33 13.06
CA LEU A 245 0.19 3.14 13.67
C LEU A 245 1.56 3.45 14.33
N ALA A 246 2.26 4.47 13.84
CA ALA A 246 3.49 4.98 14.46
C ALA A 246 3.23 5.93 15.65
N GLY A 247 1.96 6.20 16.00
CA GLY A 247 1.59 7.15 17.06
C GLY A 247 1.62 8.62 16.64
N GLY A 248 1.63 8.89 15.32
CA GLY A 248 1.58 10.23 14.77
C GLY A 248 0.19 10.88 14.83
N PRO A 249 0.09 12.19 14.55
CA PRO A 249 -1.19 12.92 14.55
C PRO A 249 -2.09 12.47 13.38
N GLY A 250 -3.41 12.69 13.54
CA GLY A 250 -4.36 12.64 12.43
C GLY A 250 -4.21 13.82 11.47
N VAL A 251 -4.99 13.81 10.38
CA VAL A 251 -5.12 14.96 9.44
C VAL A 251 -5.77 16.13 10.19
N GLN A 252 -5.24 17.35 10.00
CA GLN A 252 -5.69 18.57 10.68
C GLN A 252 -6.55 19.46 9.76
#